data_e60793087d115b02c166a58bb0d3e837
#
_entry.id   e60793087d115b02c166a58bb0d3e837
#
_cell.length_a   1.000
_cell.length_b   1.000
_cell.length_c   1.000
_cell.angle_alpha   90.00
_cell.angle_beta   90.00
_cell.angle_gamma   90.00
#
_symmetry.space_group_name_H-M   'P 1'
#
loop_
_entity.id
_entity.type
_entity.pdbx_description
1 polymer ?
#
loop_
_entity_poly.entity_id
_entity_poly.type
_entity_poly.pdbx_seq_one_letter_code
_entity_poly.pdbx_strand_id
1 'polypeptide(L)' 'ELDKNTVQLMIDEMQDELDEKNDILAEMKIQISEKDNAISEIRTKLSEKDNAISEKDHLIDELTQKLQRLTEELQNR' A
#
# COMPACT_ATOMS: atom_id res chain seq x y z
N GLU A 1 -24.47 1.65 -50.11
CA GLU A 1 -24.30 0.31 -49.56
C GLU A 1 -22.86 -0.05 -49.42
N LEU A 2 -22.51 -0.65 -48.28
CA LEU A 2 -21.17 -1.15 -48.07
C LEU A 2 -21.03 -2.53 -48.68
N ASP A 3 -19.91 -2.74 -49.38
CA ASP A 3 -19.51 -4.01 -49.90
C ASP A 3 -19.20 -4.97 -48.74
N LYS A 4 -19.46 -6.29 -48.96
CA LYS A 4 -19.15 -7.31 -47.96
C LYS A 4 -17.68 -7.29 -47.52
N ASN A 5 -16.77 -7.03 -48.47
CA ASN A 5 -15.34 -6.95 -48.15
C ASN A 5 -15.03 -5.77 -47.24
N THR A 6 -15.69 -4.64 -47.47
CA THR A 6 -15.52 -3.44 -46.64
C THR A 6 -16.07 -3.68 -45.25
N VAL A 7 -17.25 -4.31 -45.14
CA VAL A 7 -17.84 -4.65 -43.83
C VAL A 7 -16.94 -5.62 -43.08
N GLN A 8 -16.40 -6.63 -43.73
CA GLN A 8 -15.50 -7.60 -43.12
C GLN A 8 -14.22 -6.93 -42.62
N LEU A 9 -13.64 -6.04 -43.40
CA LEU A 9 -12.46 -5.29 -43.03
C LEU A 9 -12.73 -4.45 -41.77
N MET A 10 -13.85 -3.77 -41.71
CA MET A 10 -14.27 -2.99 -40.53
C MET A 10 -14.41 -3.86 -39.29
N ILE A 11 -14.99 -5.04 -39.42
CA ILE A 11 -15.14 -5.99 -38.32
C ILE A 11 -13.76 -6.46 -37.84
N ASP A 12 -12.86 -6.78 -38.76
CA ASP A 12 -11.51 -7.22 -38.42
C ASP A 12 -10.72 -6.14 -37.68
N GLU A 13 -10.83 -4.89 -38.12
CA GLU A 13 -10.21 -3.74 -37.45
C GLU A 13 -10.77 -3.55 -36.06
N MET A 14 -12.08 -3.64 -35.88
CA MET A 14 -12.71 -3.53 -34.57
C MET A 14 -12.27 -4.66 -33.63
N GLN A 15 -12.11 -5.87 -34.17
CA GLN A 15 -11.66 -7.02 -33.39
C GLN A 15 -10.22 -6.78 -32.90
N ASP A 16 -9.36 -6.28 -33.77
CA ASP A 16 -7.98 -5.95 -33.43
C ASP A 16 -7.90 -4.91 -32.31
N GLU A 17 -8.74 -3.87 -32.40
CA GLU A 17 -8.82 -2.83 -31.35
C GLU A 17 -9.30 -3.42 -30.01
N LEU A 18 -10.28 -4.31 -30.06
CA LEU A 18 -10.76 -4.97 -28.85
C LEU A 18 -9.68 -5.84 -28.22
N ASP A 19 -8.94 -6.56 -29.04
CA ASP A 19 -7.85 -7.41 -28.55
C ASP A 19 -6.76 -6.58 -27.87
N GLU A 20 -6.38 -5.43 -28.47
CA GLU A 20 -5.43 -4.52 -27.88
C GLU A 20 -5.93 -3.96 -26.54
N LYS A 21 -7.19 -3.54 -26.49
CA LYS A 21 -7.79 -3.01 -25.26
C LYS A 21 -7.86 -4.07 -24.16
N ASN A 22 -8.16 -5.31 -24.52
CA ASN A 22 -8.20 -6.42 -23.58
C ASN A 22 -6.82 -6.70 -23.00
N ASP A 23 -5.76 -6.63 -23.82
CA ASP A 23 -4.38 -6.79 -23.38
C ASP A 23 -3.99 -5.70 -22.37
N ILE A 24 -4.34 -4.46 -22.69
CA ILE A 24 -4.09 -3.31 -21.81
C ILE A 24 -4.82 -3.50 -20.48
N LEU A 25 -6.09 -3.91 -20.52
CA LEU A 25 -6.86 -4.16 -19.31
C LEU A 25 -6.24 -5.26 -18.45
N ALA A 26 -5.75 -6.33 -19.08
CA ALA A 26 -5.08 -7.41 -18.36
C ALA A 26 -3.82 -6.91 -17.64
N GLU A 27 -3.00 -6.10 -18.31
CA GLU A 27 -1.81 -5.49 -17.71
C GLU A 27 -2.17 -4.56 -16.56
N MET A 28 -3.19 -3.74 -16.74
CA MET A 28 -3.67 -2.83 -15.68
C MET A 28 -4.12 -3.59 -14.44
N LYS A 29 -4.82 -4.70 -14.61
CA LYS A 29 -5.25 -5.56 -13.50
C LYS A 29 -4.07 -6.10 -12.72
N ILE A 30 -3.02 -6.53 -13.42
CA ILE A 30 -1.80 -7.02 -12.80
C ILE A 30 -1.14 -5.91 -11.99
N GLN A 31 -1.01 -4.71 -12.55
CA GLN A 31 -0.42 -3.57 -11.87
C GLN A 31 -1.20 -3.17 -10.63
N ILE A 32 -2.52 -3.17 -10.71
CA ILE A 32 -3.39 -2.87 -9.57
C ILE A 32 -3.17 -3.90 -8.46
N SER A 33 -3.11 -5.17 -8.81
CA SER A 33 -2.88 -6.25 -7.85
C SER A 33 -1.53 -6.09 -7.15
N GLU A 34 -0.48 -5.77 -7.89
CA GLU A 34 0.85 -5.53 -7.34
C GLU A 34 0.87 -4.34 -6.38
N LYS A 35 0.19 -3.26 -6.76
CA LYS A 35 0.08 -2.06 -5.92
C LYS A 35 -0.71 -2.34 -4.64
N ASP A 36 -1.79 -3.11 -4.73
CA ASP A 36 -2.58 -3.51 -3.57
C ASP A 36 -1.75 -4.33 -2.59
N ASN A 37 -0.93 -5.24 -3.11
CA ASN A 37 -0.01 -6.03 -2.28
C ASN A 37 1.03 -5.14 -1.60
N ALA A 38 1.59 -4.18 -2.33
CA ALA A 38 2.55 -3.23 -1.77
C ALA A 38 1.92 -2.37 -0.67
N ILE A 39 0.70 -1.90 -0.87
CA ILE A 39 -0.05 -1.13 0.13
C ILE A 39 -0.28 -1.97 1.38
N SER A 40 -0.67 -3.22 1.21
CA SER A 40 -0.89 -4.15 2.31
C SER A 40 0.38 -4.35 3.15
N GLU A 41 1.52 -4.53 2.50
CA GLU A 41 2.82 -4.66 3.17
C GLU A 41 3.20 -3.39 3.93
N ILE A 42 2.98 -2.24 3.32
CA ILE A 42 3.26 -0.93 3.95
C ILE A 42 2.41 -0.76 5.21
N ARG A 43 1.12 -1.09 5.14
CA ARG A 43 0.22 -1.02 6.29
C ARG A 43 0.68 -1.90 7.43
N THR A 44 1.13 -3.10 7.13
CA THR A 44 1.66 -4.03 8.13
C THR A 44 2.90 -3.44 8.80
N LYS A 45 3.83 -2.91 8.01
CA LYS A 45 5.06 -2.29 8.53
C LYS A 45 4.76 -1.06 9.38
N LEU A 46 3.81 -0.25 8.98
CA LEU A 46 3.38 0.92 9.76
C LEU A 46 2.79 0.51 11.11
N SER A 47 1.96 -0.53 11.12
CA SER A 47 1.37 -1.06 12.35
C SER A 47 2.46 -1.57 13.30
N GLU A 48 3.45 -2.28 12.78
CA GLU A 48 4.59 -2.77 13.57
C GLU A 48 5.40 -1.62 14.16
N LYS A 49 5.64 -0.58 13.38
CA LYS A 49 6.38 0.60 13.84
C LYS A 49 5.60 1.37 14.89
N ASP A 50 4.30 1.51 14.73
CA ASP A 50 3.44 2.18 15.71
C ASP A 50 3.46 1.44 17.05
N ASN A 51 3.42 0.11 17.00
CA ASN A 51 3.52 -0.71 18.20
C ASN A 51 4.89 -0.54 18.88
N ALA A 52 5.96 -0.50 18.11
CA ALA A 52 7.31 -0.29 18.64
C ALA A 52 7.46 1.10 19.28
N ILE A 53 6.87 2.11 18.67
CA ILE A 53 6.86 3.48 19.22
C ILE A 53 6.09 3.52 20.54
N SER A 54 4.95 2.86 20.58
CA SER A 54 4.12 2.77 21.80
C SER A 54 4.89 2.12 22.95
N GLU A 55 5.59 1.03 22.69
CA GLU A 55 6.43 0.35 23.66
C GLU A 55 7.56 1.24 24.17
N LYS A 56 8.23 1.95 23.26
CA LYS A 56 9.32 2.86 23.63
C LYS A 56 8.80 4.03 24.46
N ASP A 57 7.67 4.58 24.13
CA ASP A 57 7.04 5.65 24.90
C ASP A 57 6.73 5.19 26.33
N HIS A 58 6.23 3.98 26.48
CA HIS A 58 5.97 3.38 27.78
C HIS A 58 7.24 3.24 28.61
N LEU A 59 8.33 2.79 27.98
CA LEU A 59 9.64 2.68 28.63
C LEU A 59 10.18 4.04 29.04
N ILE A 60 10.02 5.04 28.22
CA ILE A 60 10.44 6.41 28.51
C ILE A 60 9.69 6.93 29.74
N ASP A 61 8.39 6.70 29.81
CA ASP A 61 7.57 7.09 30.97
C ASP A 61 8.03 6.41 32.24
N GLU A 62 8.29 5.11 32.17
CA GLU A 62 8.81 4.36 33.34
C GLU A 62 10.14 4.90 33.82
N LEU A 63 11.06 5.14 32.89
CA LEU A 63 12.39 5.68 33.23
C LEU A 63 12.29 7.09 33.82
N THR A 64 11.42 7.92 33.24
CA THR A 64 11.18 9.27 33.74
C THR A 64 10.67 9.22 35.18
N GLN A 65 9.75 8.35 35.49
CA GLN A 65 9.22 8.19 36.85
C GLN A 65 10.29 7.72 37.83
N LYS A 66 11.13 6.77 37.41
CA LYS A 66 12.26 6.29 38.24
C LYS A 66 13.26 7.40 38.53
N LEU A 67 13.58 8.21 37.52
CA LEU A 67 14.47 9.35 37.70
C LEU A 67 13.91 10.36 38.67
N GLN A 68 12.62 10.66 38.59
CA GLN A 68 11.96 11.59 39.51
C GLN A 68 12.05 11.08 40.96
N ARG A 69 11.81 9.79 41.18
CA ARG A 69 11.87 9.18 42.51
C ARG A 69 13.30 9.25 43.08
N LEU A 70 14.30 8.96 42.28
CA LEU A 70 15.70 9.03 42.68
C LEU A 70 16.11 10.45 43.01
N THR A 71 15.67 11.41 42.20
CA THR A 71 15.93 12.82 42.42
C THR A 71 15.31 13.28 43.77
N GLU A 72 14.10 12.89 44.05
CA GLU A 72 13.39 13.20 45.29
C GLU A 72 14.11 12.60 46.50
N GLU A 73 14.53 11.33 46.37
CA GLU A 73 15.29 10.67 47.45
C GLU A 73 16.60 11.39 47.75
N LEU A 74 17.32 11.81 46.74
CA LEU A 74 18.58 12.55 46.90
C LEU A 74 18.37 13.92 47.54
N GLN A 75 17.29 14.59 47.17
CA GLN A 75 16.96 15.91 47.75
C GLN A 75 16.56 15.83 49.22
N ASN A 76 15.95 14.73 49.61
CA ASN A 76 15.46 14.51 50.98
C ASN A 76 16.54 14.03 51.95
N ARG A 77 17.72 13.74 51.43
CA ARG A 77 18.89 13.41 52.28
C ARG A 77 19.61 14.69 52.78
#